data_141ea0885fe5368805af3bcbe2f31989
#
_entry.id   141ea0885fe5368805af3bcbe2f31989
#
_cell.length_a   1.000
_cell.length_b   1.000
_cell.length_c   1.000
_cell.angle_alpha   90.00
_cell.angle_beta   90.00
_cell.angle_gamma   90.00
#
_symmetry.space_group_name_H-M   'P 1'
#
loop_
_entity.id
_entity.type
_entity.pdbx_description
1 polymer ?
#
loop_
_entity_poly.entity_id
_entity_poly.type
_entity_poly.pdbx_seq_one_letter_code
_entity_poly.pdbx_strand_id
1 'polypeptide(L)'
;MMKKLLLLLFIVCTSFVYAQENWGDLKKNKLTLKEIPPVWPGCSGSAVEKEHCFNQELSKHIMSNFTYPTQEYNNNIQGRVVVSFKINTKGFVEIKNVRGGNKGLQEAAKTIVLKIPKLTPGMMGGKPREISMSVPFNFKTNKK
;
A
#
# COMPACT_ATOMS: atom_id res chain seq x y z
N MET A 1 -53.00 -45.67 -16.18
CA MET A 1 -52.65 -44.84 -15.01
C MET A 1 -51.17 -44.49 -14.93
N MET A 2 -50.23 -45.39 -15.30
CA MET A 2 -48.79 -45.14 -15.22
C MET A 2 -48.25 -44.00 -16.13
N LYS A 3 -48.82 -43.82 -17.36
CA LYS A 3 -48.38 -42.74 -18.25
C LYS A 3 -48.73 -41.32 -17.75
N LYS A 4 -49.81 -41.14 -17.01
CA LYS A 4 -50.18 -39.84 -16.45
C LYS A 4 -49.34 -39.50 -15.19
N LEU A 5 -48.87 -40.51 -14.47
CA LEU A 5 -47.99 -40.32 -13.31
C LEU A 5 -46.58 -39.91 -13.73
N LEU A 6 -46.06 -40.46 -14.83
CA LEU A 6 -44.78 -40.09 -15.43
C LEU A 6 -44.78 -38.64 -15.96
N LEU A 7 -45.89 -38.17 -16.53
CA LEU A 7 -46.02 -36.79 -17.01
C LEU A 7 -46.06 -35.77 -15.87
N LEU A 8 -46.68 -36.11 -14.74
CA LEU A 8 -46.67 -35.24 -13.54
C LEU A 8 -45.28 -35.17 -12.88
N LEU A 9 -44.49 -36.24 -12.91
CA LEU A 9 -43.13 -36.25 -12.40
C LEU A 9 -42.20 -35.39 -13.26
N PHE A 10 -42.44 -35.31 -14.57
CA PHE A 10 -41.65 -34.46 -15.48
C PHE A 10 -41.93 -32.97 -15.31
N ILE A 11 -43.16 -32.60 -14.97
CA ILE A 11 -43.58 -31.19 -14.75
C ILE A 11 -43.05 -30.66 -13.42
N VAL A 12 -42.88 -31.51 -12.40
CA VAL A 12 -42.32 -31.12 -11.11
C VAL A 12 -40.80 -30.92 -11.20
N CYS A 13 -40.08 -31.68 -12.08
CA CYS A 13 -38.65 -31.49 -12.29
C CYS A 13 -38.27 -30.20 -13.02
N THR A 14 -39.17 -29.67 -13.89
CA THR A 14 -38.88 -28.45 -14.65
C THR A 14 -39.00 -27.18 -13.84
N SER A 15 -39.79 -27.21 -12.73
CA SER A 15 -39.94 -26.05 -11.83
C SER A 15 -38.73 -25.82 -10.86
N PHE A 16 -37.84 -26.80 -10.71
CA PHE A 16 -36.67 -26.64 -9.85
C PHE A 16 -35.46 -25.99 -10.55
N VAL A 17 -35.49 -25.85 -11.88
CA VAL A 17 -34.37 -25.30 -12.64
C VAL A 17 -34.33 -23.76 -12.66
N TYR A 18 -35.46 -23.10 -12.36
CA TYR A 18 -35.54 -21.63 -12.38
C TYR A 18 -35.17 -20.93 -11.08
N ALA A 19 -34.80 -21.67 -10.05
CA ALA A 19 -34.46 -21.09 -8.73
C ALA A 19 -32.99 -20.86 -8.47
N GLN A 20 -32.10 -21.08 -9.47
CA GLN A 20 -30.66 -20.98 -9.28
C GLN A 20 -29.98 -19.74 -9.92
N GLU A 21 -30.74 -18.83 -10.53
CA GLU A 21 -30.09 -17.70 -11.25
C GLU A 21 -29.82 -16.45 -10.40
N ASN A 22 -30.14 -16.42 -9.10
CA ASN A 22 -29.94 -15.21 -8.30
C ASN A 22 -28.86 -15.28 -7.22
N TRP A 23 -27.99 -16.31 -7.20
CA TRP A 23 -26.86 -16.38 -6.26
C TRP A 23 -25.60 -15.69 -6.79
N GLY A 24 -25.58 -15.25 -8.06
CA GLY A 24 -24.43 -14.62 -8.69
C GLY A 24 -24.22 -13.15 -8.33
N ASP A 25 -25.28 -12.43 -7.98
CA ASP A 25 -25.23 -10.97 -7.81
C ASP A 25 -24.84 -10.49 -6.41
N LEU A 26 -24.95 -11.36 -5.39
CA LEU A 26 -24.51 -11.00 -4.04
C LEU A 26 -22.99 -10.97 -3.88
N LYS A 27 -22.23 -11.60 -4.77
CA LYS A 27 -20.75 -11.49 -4.81
C LYS A 27 -20.26 -10.20 -5.48
N LYS A 28 -21.08 -9.54 -6.29
CA LYS A 28 -20.72 -8.30 -6.98
C LYS A 28 -20.92 -7.04 -6.14
N ASN A 29 -21.75 -7.11 -5.11
CA ASN A 29 -21.97 -6.03 -4.15
C ASN A 29 -21.16 -6.19 -2.86
N LYS A 30 -20.00 -6.84 -2.92
CA LYS A 30 -18.97 -6.58 -1.92
C LYS A 30 -18.62 -5.11 -2.07
N LEU A 31 -19.16 -4.26 -1.21
CA LEU A 31 -18.71 -2.90 -0.99
C LEU A 31 -17.23 -3.00 -0.62
N THR A 32 -16.37 -3.11 -1.63
CA THR A 32 -14.95 -2.91 -1.48
C THR A 32 -14.82 -1.44 -1.11
N LEU A 33 -14.67 -1.16 0.18
CA LEU A 33 -14.30 0.16 0.65
C LEU A 33 -13.07 0.55 -0.16
N LYS A 34 -13.27 1.44 -1.14
CA LYS A 34 -12.21 1.86 -2.04
C LYS A 34 -11.14 2.53 -1.20
N GLU A 35 -10.02 1.86 -1.03
CA GLU A 35 -8.84 2.43 -0.41
C GLU A 35 -8.19 3.39 -1.41
N ILE A 36 -7.97 4.62 -0.98
CA ILE A 36 -7.26 5.63 -1.75
C ILE A 36 -5.91 5.80 -1.05
N PRO A 37 -4.78 5.58 -1.76
CA PRO A 37 -3.46 5.76 -1.20
C PRO A 37 -3.19 7.22 -0.83
N PRO A 38 -2.18 7.49 0.02
CA PRO A 38 -1.73 8.85 0.28
C PRO A 38 -1.29 9.52 -1.02
N VAL A 39 -1.50 10.83 -1.12
CA VAL A 39 -1.17 11.58 -2.33
C VAL A 39 -0.04 12.56 -2.04
N TRP A 40 1.02 12.50 -2.84
CA TRP A 40 2.12 13.45 -2.79
C TRP A 40 1.65 14.83 -3.31
N PRO A 41 2.13 15.95 -2.74
CA PRO A 41 1.79 17.28 -3.24
C PRO A 41 2.09 17.42 -4.74
N GLY A 42 1.11 17.89 -5.51
CA GLY A 42 1.21 18.02 -6.96
C GLY A 42 0.79 16.79 -7.78
N CYS A 43 0.59 15.63 -7.15
CA CYS A 43 0.05 14.45 -7.83
C CYS A 43 -1.46 14.58 -8.03
N SER A 44 -1.94 14.29 -9.25
CA SER A 44 -3.36 14.38 -9.64
C SER A 44 -3.76 13.19 -10.52
N GLY A 45 -5.05 13.10 -10.87
CA GLY A 45 -5.58 12.06 -11.75
C GLY A 45 -6.31 10.94 -11.01
N SER A 46 -6.38 9.77 -11.64
CA SER A 46 -6.99 8.55 -11.08
C SER A 46 -6.20 8.02 -9.86
N ALA A 47 -6.77 7.05 -9.14
CA ALA A 47 -6.08 6.43 -7.99
C ALA A 47 -4.76 5.77 -8.40
N VAL A 48 -4.71 5.12 -9.56
CA VAL A 48 -3.50 4.47 -10.09
C VAL A 48 -2.44 5.49 -10.47
N GLU A 49 -2.83 6.59 -11.13
CA GLU A 49 -1.90 7.67 -11.49
C GLU A 49 -1.33 8.36 -10.25
N LYS A 50 -2.14 8.59 -9.23
CA LYS A 50 -1.69 9.16 -7.94
C LYS A 50 -0.72 8.24 -7.22
N GLU A 51 -0.96 6.93 -7.21
CA GLU A 51 -0.06 5.94 -6.62
C GLU A 51 1.28 5.89 -7.36
N HIS A 52 1.25 5.85 -8.68
CA HIS A 52 2.46 5.89 -9.50
C HIS A 52 3.26 7.16 -9.28
N CYS A 53 2.59 8.32 -9.30
CA CYS A 53 3.20 9.62 -9.01
C CYS A 53 3.80 9.65 -7.59
N PHE A 54 3.08 9.16 -6.58
CA PHE A 54 3.58 9.06 -5.22
C PHE A 54 4.89 8.25 -5.16
N ASN A 55 4.94 7.09 -5.79
CA ASN A 55 6.13 6.23 -5.79
C ASN A 55 7.32 6.91 -6.49
N GLN A 56 7.09 7.64 -7.58
CA GLN A 56 8.12 8.42 -8.27
C GLN A 56 8.65 9.56 -7.40
N GLU A 57 7.77 10.35 -6.79
CA GLU A 57 8.16 11.48 -5.95
C GLU A 57 8.84 11.01 -4.65
N LEU A 58 8.40 9.90 -4.06
CA LEU A 58 9.08 9.29 -2.92
C LEU A 58 10.50 8.84 -3.29
N SER A 59 10.67 8.18 -4.43
CA SER A 59 11.99 7.75 -4.90
C SER A 59 12.92 8.93 -5.17
N LYS A 60 12.40 9.97 -5.80
CA LYS A 60 13.11 11.22 -6.09
C LYS A 60 13.51 11.95 -4.78
N HIS A 61 12.58 12.01 -3.82
CA HIS A 61 12.84 12.59 -2.50
C HIS A 61 13.97 11.85 -1.78
N ILE A 62 13.92 10.51 -1.78
CA ILE A 62 14.98 9.69 -1.17
C ILE A 62 16.34 9.96 -1.84
N MET A 63 16.39 9.92 -3.17
CA MET A 63 17.64 10.16 -3.92
C MET A 63 18.20 11.56 -3.66
N SER A 64 17.36 12.59 -3.65
CA SER A 64 17.76 13.97 -3.45
C SER A 64 18.24 14.28 -2.02
N ASN A 65 17.74 13.53 -1.03
CA ASN A 65 18.09 13.71 0.38
C ASN A 65 19.05 12.64 0.90
N PHE A 66 19.47 11.69 0.04
CA PHE A 66 20.36 10.63 0.45
C PHE A 66 21.74 11.21 0.80
N THR A 67 22.13 11.00 2.04
CA THR A 67 23.43 11.42 2.54
C THR A 67 24.05 10.28 3.32
N TYR A 68 25.26 9.89 2.91
CA TYR A 68 26.04 8.92 3.67
C TYR A 68 26.69 9.64 4.86
N PRO A 69 26.48 9.17 6.11
CA PRO A 69 27.12 9.81 7.24
C PRO A 69 28.65 9.73 7.14
N THR A 70 29.34 10.82 7.37
CA THR A 70 30.77 10.93 7.14
C THR A 70 31.60 9.92 7.94
N GLN A 71 31.22 9.68 9.19
CA GLN A 71 31.91 8.74 10.07
C GLN A 71 31.80 7.31 9.53
N GLU A 72 30.59 6.90 9.18
CA GLU A 72 30.29 5.57 8.61
C GLU A 72 31.00 5.39 7.27
N TYR A 73 30.97 6.41 6.43
CA TYR A 73 31.63 6.40 5.14
C TYR A 73 33.18 6.25 5.29
N ASN A 74 33.79 7.02 6.21
CA ASN A 74 35.19 6.97 6.46
C ASN A 74 35.68 5.63 7.01
N ASN A 75 34.87 5.01 7.86
CA ASN A 75 35.16 3.71 8.45
C ASN A 75 34.67 2.52 7.59
N ASN A 76 34.22 2.76 6.35
CA ASN A 76 33.70 1.75 5.44
C ASN A 76 32.55 0.90 6.05
N ILE A 77 31.74 1.50 6.92
CA ILE A 77 30.60 0.86 7.55
C ILE A 77 29.44 0.88 6.58
N GLN A 78 29.08 -0.28 6.06
CA GLN A 78 28.00 -0.49 5.09
C GLN A 78 26.83 -1.23 5.74
N GLY A 79 25.68 -1.19 5.10
CA GLY A 79 24.54 -1.96 5.56
C GLY A 79 23.23 -1.58 4.90
N ARG A 80 22.22 -2.43 5.12
CA ARG A 80 20.84 -2.18 4.74
C ARG A 80 20.04 -1.76 5.98
N VAL A 81 19.39 -0.61 5.89
CA VAL A 81 18.48 -0.10 6.90
C VAL A 81 17.06 -0.12 6.36
N VAL A 82 16.11 -0.60 7.13
CA VAL A 82 14.68 -0.55 6.79
C VAL A 82 13.99 0.38 7.77
N VAL A 83 13.42 1.46 7.26
CA VAL A 83 12.62 2.41 8.04
C VAL A 83 11.15 2.10 7.80
N SER A 84 10.45 1.71 8.85
CA SER A 84 8.99 1.55 8.86
C SER A 84 8.35 2.80 9.46
N PHE A 85 7.40 3.37 8.76
CA PHE A 85 6.71 4.59 9.17
C PHE A 85 5.23 4.52 8.80
N LYS A 86 4.43 5.41 9.34
CA LYS A 86 3.04 5.60 8.95
C LYS A 86 2.82 7.04 8.51
N ILE A 87 1.87 7.22 7.62
CA ILE A 87 1.29 8.50 7.27
C ILE A 87 -0.02 8.59 8.05
N ASN A 88 -0.09 9.54 8.99
CA ASN A 88 -1.26 9.68 9.86
C ASN A 88 -2.44 10.33 9.12
N THR A 89 -3.61 10.40 9.77
CA THR A 89 -4.83 10.97 9.21
C THR A 89 -4.75 12.46 8.86
N LYS A 90 -3.70 13.14 9.32
CA LYS A 90 -3.40 14.55 8.98
C LYS A 90 -2.39 14.69 7.83
N GLY A 91 -1.84 13.57 7.32
CA GLY A 91 -0.85 13.54 6.24
C GLY A 91 0.61 13.68 6.70
N PHE A 92 0.89 13.62 8.00
CA PHE A 92 2.26 13.67 8.52
C PHE A 92 2.86 12.28 8.67
N VAL A 93 4.16 12.20 8.45
CA VAL A 93 4.95 10.98 8.62
C VAL A 93 5.33 10.80 10.09
N GLU A 94 5.14 9.60 10.59
CA GLU A 94 5.55 9.18 11.93
C GLU A 94 6.35 7.87 11.85
N ILE A 95 7.58 7.88 12.39
CA ILE A 95 8.43 6.68 12.41
C ILE A 95 7.84 5.65 13.37
N LYS A 96 7.72 4.41 12.90
CA LYS A 96 7.28 3.27 13.72
C LYS A 96 8.46 2.45 14.21
N ASN A 97 9.39 2.14 13.32
CA ASN A 97 10.55 1.30 13.64
C ASN A 97 11.67 1.52 12.62
N VAL A 98 12.91 1.33 13.07
CA VAL A 98 14.10 1.34 12.22
C VAL A 98 14.92 0.10 12.54
N ARG A 99 15.30 -0.66 11.51
CA ARG A 99 16.01 -1.93 11.65
C ARG A 99 17.18 -2.05 10.67
N GLY A 100 18.21 -2.79 11.08
CA GLY A 100 19.40 -3.06 10.25
C GLY A 100 20.41 -1.95 10.27
N GLY A 101 21.61 -2.24 9.75
CA GLY A 101 22.74 -1.32 9.78
C GLY A 101 23.20 -0.95 11.20
N ASN A 102 24.16 -0.04 11.29
CA ASN A 102 24.56 0.56 12.57
C ASN A 102 23.70 1.79 12.89
N LYS A 103 23.89 2.35 14.09
CA LYS A 103 23.12 3.49 14.58
C LYS A 103 23.22 4.74 13.70
N GLY A 104 24.41 5.06 13.17
CA GLY A 104 24.62 6.22 12.30
C GLY A 104 23.84 6.10 10.98
N LEU A 105 23.88 4.91 10.35
CA LEU A 105 23.08 4.64 9.17
C LEU A 105 21.58 4.69 9.44
N GLN A 106 21.15 4.21 10.60
CA GLN A 106 19.73 4.28 11.03
C GLN A 106 19.24 5.72 11.17
N GLU A 107 20.03 6.58 11.83
CA GLU A 107 19.66 7.99 12.01
C GLU A 107 19.66 8.75 10.66
N ALA A 108 20.59 8.45 9.76
CA ALA A 108 20.60 9.02 8.42
C ALA A 108 19.33 8.64 7.64
N ALA A 109 18.99 7.35 7.59
CA ALA A 109 17.78 6.86 6.92
C ALA A 109 16.49 7.45 7.52
N LYS A 110 16.40 7.50 8.84
CA LYS A 110 15.27 8.11 9.56
C LYS A 110 15.11 9.60 9.22
N THR A 111 16.20 10.34 9.17
CA THR A 111 16.18 11.78 8.82
C THR A 111 15.64 12.01 7.42
N ILE A 112 15.95 11.16 6.45
CA ILE A 112 15.43 11.25 5.07
C ILE A 112 13.91 11.07 5.07
N VAL A 113 13.40 10.09 5.81
CA VAL A 113 11.96 9.82 5.90
C VAL A 113 11.22 10.96 6.62
N LEU A 114 11.81 11.54 7.66
CA LEU A 114 11.20 12.66 8.40
C LEU A 114 11.13 13.96 7.59
N LYS A 115 11.94 14.09 6.52
CA LYS A 115 11.89 15.24 5.58
C LYS A 115 10.79 15.11 4.53
N ILE A 116 10.04 14.02 4.48
CA ILE A 116 8.90 13.87 3.57
C ILE A 116 7.89 14.99 3.87
N PRO A 117 7.43 15.74 2.85
CA PRO A 117 6.50 16.84 3.06
C PRO A 117 5.14 16.33 3.56
N LYS A 118 4.30 17.24 4.04
CA LYS A 118 2.92 16.91 4.38
C LYS A 118 2.20 16.37 3.13
N LEU A 119 1.63 15.18 3.25
CA LEU A 119 0.90 14.47 2.21
C LEU A 119 -0.61 14.69 2.38
N THR A 120 -1.39 14.44 1.32
CA THR A 120 -2.82 14.17 1.50
C THR A 120 -2.96 12.78 2.10
N PRO A 121 -3.67 12.60 3.22
CA PRO A 121 -3.77 11.30 3.88
C PRO A 121 -4.48 10.27 3.01
N GLY A 122 -4.18 9.00 3.24
CA GLY A 122 -4.94 7.91 2.63
C GLY A 122 -6.39 7.91 3.12
N MET A 123 -7.30 7.40 2.30
CA MET A 123 -8.73 7.36 2.59
C MET A 123 -9.27 5.94 2.45
N MET A 124 -10.22 5.57 3.30
CA MET A 124 -10.97 4.34 3.18
C MET A 124 -12.45 4.63 3.51
N GLY A 125 -13.33 4.30 2.57
CA GLY A 125 -14.77 4.58 2.75
C GLY A 125 -15.08 6.06 2.97
N GLY A 126 -14.32 6.98 2.33
CA GLY A 126 -14.49 8.43 2.45
C GLY A 126 -13.93 9.04 3.74
N LYS A 127 -13.25 8.27 4.59
CA LYS A 127 -12.64 8.74 5.85
C LYS A 127 -11.11 8.64 5.79
N PRO A 128 -10.37 9.63 6.31
CA PRO A 128 -8.92 9.56 6.43
C PRO A 128 -8.47 8.33 7.24
N ARG A 129 -7.43 7.64 6.74
CA ARG A 129 -6.83 6.46 7.39
C ARG A 129 -5.34 6.62 7.52
N GLU A 130 -4.79 5.99 8.55
CA GLU A 130 -3.34 5.82 8.67
C GLU A 130 -2.87 4.75 7.69
N ILE A 131 -1.83 5.05 6.93
CA ILE A 131 -1.21 4.12 5.98
C ILE A 131 0.21 3.83 6.44
N SER A 132 0.53 2.54 6.67
CA SER A 132 1.87 2.10 7.06
C SER A 132 2.69 1.72 5.84
N MET A 133 3.94 2.15 5.82
CA MET A 133 4.89 1.92 4.74
C MET A 133 6.26 1.53 5.29
N SER A 134 7.10 0.93 4.45
CA SER A 134 8.50 0.62 4.79
C SER A 134 9.38 0.90 3.59
N VAL A 135 10.51 1.58 3.84
CA VAL A 135 11.49 1.91 2.80
C VAL A 135 12.85 1.32 3.19
N PRO A 136 13.47 0.52 2.30
CA PRO A 136 14.83 0.04 2.48
C PRO A 136 15.84 1.05 1.96
N PHE A 137 16.89 1.30 2.73
CA PHE A 137 18.05 2.10 2.36
C PHE A 137 19.28 1.21 2.31
N ASN A 138 19.98 1.19 1.18
CA ASN A 138 21.20 0.42 1.01
C ASN A 138 22.41 1.36 1.03
N PHE A 139 23.14 1.37 2.12
CA PHE A 139 24.38 2.12 2.26
C PHE A 139 25.57 1.26 1.79
N LYS A 140 26.16 1.62 0.65
CA LYS A 140 27.30 0.94 0.07
C LYS A 140 28.39 1.98 -0.26
N THR A 141 29.65 1.63 -0.02
CA THR A 141 30.79 2.43 -0.42
C THR A 141 31.54 1.73 -1.53
N ASN A 142 32.19 2.49 -2.39
CA ASN A 142 33.10 1.96 -3.42
C ASN A 142 34.57 2.00 -2.95
N LYS A 143 34.82 2.17 -1.64
CA LYS A 143 36.17 2.09 -1.09
C LYS A 143 36.66 0.64 -1.16
N LYS A 144 37.75 0.42 -1.88
CA LYS A 144 38.52 -0.84 -1.86
C LYS A 144 39.44 -0.84 -0.65
#